data_c0fc95b6647d8f2694e113d15888f820
#
_entry.id   c0fc95b6647d8f2694e113d15888f820
#
_cell.length_a   1.000
_cell.length_b   1.000
_cell.length_c   1.000
_cell.angle_alpha   90.00
_cell.angle_beta   90.00
_cell.angle_gamma   90.00
#
_symmetry.space_group_name_H-M   'P 1'
#
loop_
_entity.id
_entity.type
_entity.pdbx_description
1 polymer ?
#
loop_
_entity_poly.entity_id
_entity_poly.type
_entity_poly.pdbx_seq_one_letter_code
_entity_poly.pdbx_strand_id
1 'polypeptide(L)'
;MTVAENVQMTLISHLRETYDLWRRAARLHRERALDLLDQVGMRDAADRPSRELAYGDVKRIELAIALANEPRLLLMDEPTAGMAPGERNALIALVKRLVVERNIAVLFTEHSMDVVFAYADRIIVLARGRVIADGPAQAIRDDAKVREVYFGSGKTFGARQ
;
A
#
# COMPACT_ATOMS: atom_id res chain seq x y z
N MET A 1 -16.08 3.49 15.49
CA MET A 1 -14.81 4.24 15.60
C MET A 1 -14.68 5.16 14.41
N THR A 2 -14.14 6.34 14.62
CA THR A 2 -13.75 7.26 13.56
C THR A 2 -12.44 6.83 12.90
N VAL A 3 -12.11 7.45 11.77
CA VAL A 3 -10.84 7.24 11.07
C VAL A 3 -9.65 7.55 11.99
N ALA A 4 -9.67 8.70 12.67
CA ALA A 4 -8.60 9.07 13.60
C ALA A 4 -8.48 8.11 14.78
N GLU A 5 -9.58 7.64 15.35
CA GLU A 5 -9.55 6.66 16.44
C GLU A 5 -8.88 5.34 16.06
N ASN A 6 -9.05 4.86 14.81
CA ASN A 6 -8.35 3.66 14.34
C ASN A 6 -6.83 3.83 14.33
N VAL A 7 -6.34 4.98 13.85
CA VAL A 7 -4.90 5.29 13.84
C VAL A 7 -4.38 5.49 15.27
N GLN A 8 -5.14 6.21 16.12
CA GLN A 8 -4.79 6.42 17.53
C GLN A 8 -4.64 5.10 18.30
N MET A 9 -5.55 4.14 18.09
CA MET A 9 -5.46 2.82 18.73
C MET A 9 -4.17 2.10 18.38
N THR A 10 -3.72 2.20 17.13
CA THR A 10 -2.43 1.63 16.71
C THR A 10 -1.27 2.33 17.39
N LEU A 11 -1.26 3.66 17.48
CA LEU A 11 -0.22 4.43 18.18
C LEU A 11 -0.16 4.07 19.66
N ILE A 12 -1.29 3.97 20.34
CA ILE A 12 -1.38 3.56 21.75
C ILE A 12 -0.79 2.16 21.96
N SER A 13 -1.13 1.22 21.06
CA SER A 13 -0.61 -0.14 21.10
C SER A 13 0.89 -0.19 20.85
N HIS A 14 1.38 0.51 19.84
CA HIS A 14 2.80 0.57 19.47
C HIS A 14 3.66 1.15 20.61
N LEU A 15 3.19 2.22 21.25
CA LEU A 15 3.88 2.89 22.35
C LEU A 15 3.71 2.19 23.70
N ARG A 16 2.97 1.06 23.75
CA ARG A 16 2.68 0.29 24.96
C ARG A 16 1.98 1.07 26.08
N GLU A 17 1.18 2.08 25.70
CA GLU A 17 0.44 2.94 26.64
C GLU A 17 -0.97 2.38 26.94
N THR A 18 -1.20 1.11 26.73
CA THR A 18 -2.51 0.43 26.89
C THR A 18 -3.03 0.41 28.33
N TYR A 19 -2.18 0.66 29.31
CA TYR A 19 -2.53 0.66 30.72
C TYR A 19 -2.85 2.05 31.31
N ASP A 20 -2.71 3.13 30.52
CA ASP A 20 -3.05 4.49 30.98
C ASP A 20 -4.54 4.79 30.77
N LEU A 21 -5.39 4.01 31.44
CA LEU A 21 -6.85 4.07 31.33
C LEU A 21 -7.47 5.41 31.80
N TRP A 22 -6.70 6.23 32.51
CA TRP A 22 -7.17 7.50 33.08
C TRP A 22 -6.98 8.70 32.15
N ARG A 23 -6.09 8.61 31.19
CA ARG A 23 -6.00 9.61 30.12
C ARG A 23 -7.06 9.32 29.09
N ARG A 24 -7.89 10.32 28.76
CA ARG A 24 -8.91 10.18 27.71
C ARG A 24 -8.26 9.74 26.41
N ALA A 25 -8.36 8.46 26.08
CA ALA A 25 -7.80 7.85 24.87
C ALA A 25 -8.14 8.63 23.59
N ALA A 26 -9.30 9.30 23.55
CA ALA A 26 -9.73 10.18 22.48
C ALA A 26 -8.81 11.39 22.21
N ARG A 27 -7.98 11.80 23.19
CA ARG A 27 -7.02 12.91 23.04
C ARG A 27 -5.58 12.43 22.91
N LEU A 28 -5.33 11.16 23.26
CA LEU A 28 -3.99 10.60 23.22
C LEU A 28 -3.55 10.41 21.78
N HIS A 29 -2.39 10.96 21.44
CA HIS A 29 -1.80 10.87 20.10
C HIS A 29 -2.67 11.39 18.93
N ARG A 30 -3.71 12.20 19.21
CA ARG A 30 -4.60 12.69 18.15
C ARG A 30 -3.84 13.49 17.08
N GLU A 31 -2.97 14.41 17.46
CA GLU A 31 -2.19 15.18 16.50
C GLU A 31 -1.31 14.27 15.62
N ARG A 32 -0.64 13.30 16.24
CA ARG A 32 0.17 12.32 15.49
C ARG A 32 -0.67 11.45 14.54
N ALA A 33 -1.89 11.09 14.95
CA ALA A 33 -2.82 10.38 14.07
C ALA A 33 -3.28 11.29 12.91
N LEU A 34 -3.55 12.57 13.14
CA LEU A 34 -3.89 13.53 12.10
C LEU A 34 -2.75 13.74 11.11
N ASP A 35 -1.49 13.77 11.57
CA ASP A 35 -0.31 13.88 10.70
C ASP A 35 -0.14 12.63 9.83
N LEU A 36 -0.41 11.44 10.35
CA LEU A 36 -0.39 10.21 9.57
C LEU A 36 -1.51 10.18 8.53
N LEU A 37 -2.69 10.67 8.90
CA LEU A 37 -3.83 10.79 7.98
C LEU A 37 -3.57 11.82 6.88
N ASP A 38 -2.91 12.92 7.20
CA ASP A 38 -2.51 13.93 6.22
C ASP A 38 -1.58 13.34 5.14
N GLN A 39 -0.60 12.54 5.56
CA GLN A 39 0.33 11.88 4.63
C GLN A 39 -0.35 10.96 3.62
N VAL A 40 -1.48 10.37 3.99
CA VAL A 40 -2.28 9.51 3.09
C VAL A 40 -3.45 10.26 2.44
N GLY A 41 -3.57 11.59 2.68
CA GLY A 41 -4.62 12.43 2.13
C GLY A 41 -6.00 12.18 2.74
N MET A 42 -6.05 11.80 4.03
CA MET A 42 -7.30 11.46 4.75
C MET A 42 -7.56 12.34 5.98
N ARG A 43 -6.83 13.46 6.15
CA ARG A 43 -6.99 14.36 7.30
C ARG A 43 -8.41 14.89 7.45
N ASP A 44 -9.04 15.29 6.35
CA ASP A 44 -10.40 15.85 6.34
C ASP A 44 -11.48 14.82 6.72
N ALA A 45 -11.16 13.53 6.56
CA ALA A 45 -12.03 12.44 6.94
C ALA A 45 -11.81 11.92 8.37
N ALA A 46 -10.92 12.55 9.16
CA ALA A 46 -10.49 12.08 10.48
C ALA A 46 -11.63 11.76 11.44
N ASP A 47 -12.69 12.57 11.44
CA ASP A 47 -13.84 12.42 12.34
C ASP A 47 -14.99 11.60 11.73
N ARG A 48 -14.87 11.16 10.48
CA ARG A 48 -15.88 10.30 9.84
C ARG A 48 -15.85 8.88 10.41
N PRO A 49 -17.00 8.22 10.54
CA PRO A 49 -17.07 6.79 10.86
C PRO A 49 -16.39 5.96 9.77
N SER A 50 -15.47 5.07 10.14
CA SER A 50 -14.72 4.25 9.15
C SER A 50 -15.62 3.37 8.28
N ARG A 51 -16.78 2.96 8.78
CA ARG A 51 -17.77 2.17 8.04
C ARG A 51 -18.41 2.89 6.84
N GLU A 52 -18.27 4.21 6.76
CA GLU A 52 -18.90 5.06 5.72
C GLU A 52 -17.92 5.40 4.59
N LEU A 53 -16.74 4.82 4.62
CA LEU A 53 -15.68 5.13 3.67
C LEU A 53 -15.81 4.30 2.40
N ALA A 54 -15.41 4.91 1.28
CA ALA A 54 -15.20 4.18 0.05
C ALA A 54 -14.00 3.21 0.19
N TYR A 55 -13.98 2.16 -0.61
CA TYR A 55 -12.95 1.12 -0.52
C TYR A 55 -11.52 1.66 -0.67
N GLY A 56 -11.30 2.58 -1.60
CA GLY A 56 -9.99 3.23 -1.80
C GLY A 56 -9.53 4.03 -0.58
N ASP A 57 -10.47 4.69 0.13
CA ASP A 57 -10.16 5.43 1.35
C ASP A 57 -9.80 4.47 2.49
N VAL A 58 -10.48 3.31 2.59
CA VAL A 58 -10.11 2.27 3.56
C VAL A 58 -8.66 1.83 3.35
N LYS A 59 -8.22 1.61 2.10
CA LYS A 59 -6.84 1.25 1.77
C LYS A 59 -5.83 2.34 2.18
N ARG A 60 -6.18 3.60 2.06
CA ARG A 60 -5.36 4.72 2.55
C ARG A 60 -5.24 4.72 4.08
N ILE A 61 -6.31 4.41 4.79
CA ILE A 61 -6.27 4.32 6.26
C ILE A 61 -5.48 3.10 6.71
N GLU A 62 -5.61 1.95 6.07
CA GLU A 62 -4.77 0.77 6.33
C GLU A 62 -3.28 1.13 6.20
N LEU A 63 -2.92 1.94 5.20
CA LEU A 63 -1.56 2.44 5.03
C LEU A 63 -1.15 3.37 6.19
N ALA A 64 -2.01 4.31 6.63
CA ALA A 64 -1.73 5.17 7.78
C ALA A 64 -1.53 4.37 9.07
N ILE A 65 -2.35 3.34 9.28
CA ILE A 65 -2.23 2.39 10.40
C ILE A 65 -0.89 1.65 10.35
N ALA A 66 -0.48 1.15 9.18
CA ALA A 66 0.80 0.48 9.02
C ALA A 66 1.98 1.43 9.31
N LEU A 67 1.90 2.67 8.85
CA LEU A 67 2.93 3.70 9.07
C LEU A 67 3.03 4.17 10.53
N ALA A 68 1.96 4.02 11.33
CA ALA A 68 1.97 4.32 12.75
C ALA A 68 2.97 3.46 13.56
N ASN A 69 3.32 2.29 13.04
CA ASN A 69 4.31 1.40 13.63
C ASN A 69 5.77 1.73 13.22
N GLU A 70 5.99 2.81 12.48
CA GLU A 70 7.31 3.25 11.98
C GLU A 70 8.10 2.10 11.29
N PRO A 71 7.50 1.41 10.32
CA PRO A 71 8.11 0.23 9.71
C PRO A 71 9.34 0.62 8.88
N ARG A 72 10.34 -0.27 8.85
CA ARG A 72 11.44 -0.20 7.87
C ARG A 72 11.11 -0.95 6.58
N LEU A 73 10.18 -1.88 6.67
CA LEU A 73 9.65 -2.66 5.54
C LEU A 73 8.12 -2.73 5.66
N LEU A 74 7.43 -2.35 4.60
CA LEU A 74 5.98 -2.48 4.45
C LEU A 74 5.68 -3.65 3.53
N LEU A 75 4.84 -4.57 3.99
CA LEU A 75 4.34 -5.70 3.22
C LEU A 75 2.90 -5.42 2.80
N MET A 76 2.60 -5.54 1.51
CA MET A 76 1.27 -5.30 0.97
C MET A 76 0.85 -6.47 0.08
N ASP A 77 -0.30 -7.05 0.37
CA ASP A 77 -0.85 -8.13 -0.41
C ASP A 77 -1.99 -7.62 -1.29
N GLU A 78 -1.79 -7.66 -2.60
CA GLU A 78 -2.72 -7.18 -3.63
C GLU A 78 -3.36 -5.80 -3.29
N PRO A 79 -2.55 -4.76 -3.02
CA PRO A 79 -3.07 -3.49 -2.48
C PRO A 79 -4.08 -2.80 -3.39
N THR A 80 -4.07 -3.12 -4.69
CA THR A 80 -4.96 -2.48 -5.67
C THR A 80 -6.13 -3.35 -6.13
N ALA A 81 -6.28 -4.56 -5.57
CA ALA A 81 -7.37 -5.47 -5.94
C ALA A 81 -8.74 -4.80 -5.76
N GLY A 82 -9.62 -4.94 -6.75
CA GLY A 82 -10.97 -4.39 -6.69
C GLY A 82 -11.10 -2.87 -6.89
N MET A 83 -10.00 -2.15 -7.11
CA MET A 83 -10.01 -0.70 -7.32
C MET A 83 -10.17 -0.32 -8.81
N ALA A 84 -10.80 0.82 -9.07
CA ALA A 84 -10.81 1.41 -10.40
C ALA A 84 -9.39 1.83 -10.85
N PRO A 85 -9.06 1.85 -12.16
CA PRO A 85 -7.71 2.15 -12.66
C PRO A 85 -7.11 3.45 -12.11
N GLY A 86 -7.89 4.52 -12.02
CA GLY A 86 -7.43 5.81 -11.49
C GLY A 86 -7.09 5.74 -9.99
N GLU A 87 -7.90 5.03 -9.20
CA GLU A 87 -7.67 4.85 -7.76
C GLU A 87 -6.43 3.99 -7.49
N ARG A 88 -6.23 2.92 -8.29
CA ARG A 88 -5.02 2.08 -8.22
C ARG A 88 -3.75 2.91 -8.39
N ASN A 89 -3.70 3.68 -9.47
CA ASN A 89 -2.54 4.52 -9.77
C ASN A 89 -2.31 5.57 -8.67
N ALA A 90 -3.36 6.17 -8.14
CA ALA A 90 -3.25 7.14 -7.05
C ALA A 90 -2.72 6.50 -5.76
N LEU A 91 -3.17 5.28 -5.41
CA LEU A 91 -2.69 4.57 -4.22
C LEU A 91 -1.21 4.20 -4.35
N ILE A 92 -0.79 3.61 -5.47
CA ILE A 92 0.61 3.19 -5.66
C ILE A 92 1.54 4.40 -5.79
N ALA A 93 1.12 5.47 -6.43
CA ALA A 93 1.88 6.72 -6.46
C ALA A 93 2.08 7.30 -5.04
N LEU A 94 1.05 7.23 -4.19
CA LEU A 94 1.14 7.59 -2.78
C LEU A 94 2.16 6.71 -2.05
N VAL A 95 2.10 5.39 -2.21
CA VAL A 95 3.06 4.44 -1.62
C VAL A 95 4.49 4.79 -2.06
N LYS A 96 4.72 5.03 -3.36
CA LYS A 96 6.05 5.38 -3.89
C LYS A 96 6.60 6.69 -3.31
N ARG A 97 5.75 7.70 -3.13
CA ARG A 97 6.11 8.94 -2.44
C ARG A 97 6.56 8.67 -1.00
N LEU A 98 5.78 7.88 -0.24
CA LEU A 98 6.08 7.55 1.15
C LEU A 98 7.37 6.72 1.31
N VAL A 99 7.68 5.85 0.34
CA VAL A 99 8.96 5.12 0.27
C VAL A 99 10.14 6.10 0.32
N VAL A 100 10.08 7.15 -0.51
CA VAL A 100 11.14 8.15 -0.58
C VAL A 100 11.17 9.05 0.67
N GLU A 101 10.01 9.59 1.07
CA GLU A 101 9.90 10.53 2.18
C GLU A 101 10.27 9.91 3.53
N ARG A 102 9.95 8.63 3.73
CA ARG A 102 10.19 7.92 4.99
C ARG A 102 11.37 6.97 4.97
N ASN A 103 12.04 6.83 3.82
CA ASN A 103 13.16 5.89 3.62
C ASN A 103 12.80 4.46 4.07
N ILE A 104 11.66 3.96 3.63
CA ILE A 104 11.16 2.61 3.89
C ILE A 104 11.25 1.74 2.64
N ALA A 105 11.42 0.44 2.81
CA ALA A 105 11.27 -0.52 1.73
C ALA A 105 9.81 -0.98 1.64
N VAL A 106 9.34 -1.32 0.43
CA VAL A 106 8.03 -1.92 0.22
C VAL A 106 8.17 -3.20 -0.59
N LEU A 107 7.55 -4.27 -0.12
CA LEU A 107 7.32 -5.48 -0.88
C LEU A 107 5.82 -5.66 -1.06
N PHE A 108 5.35 -5.74 -2.29
CA PHE A 108 3.94 -5.97 -2.57
C PHE A 108 3.74 -7.11 -3.56
N THR A 109 2.65 -7.87 -3.40
CA THR A 109 2.17 -8.82 -4.40
C THR A 109 1.17 -8.11 -5.28
N GLU A 110 1.19 -8.38 -6.58
CA GLU A 110 0.23 -7.86 -7.54
C GLU A 110 0.09 -8.76 -8.75
N HIS A 111 -1.08 -8.78 -9.33
CA HIS A 111 -1.36 -9.46 -10.59
C HIS A 111 -1.68 -8.47 -11.74
N SER A 112 -1.85 -7.18 -11.42
CA SER A 112 -2.03 -6.11 -12.40
C SER A 112 -0.68 -5.71 -12.99
N MET A 113 -0.34 -6.25 -14.15
CA MET A 113 0.97 -6.04 -14.78
C MET A 113 1.26 -4.58 -15.11
N ASP A 114 0.25 -3.79 -15.44
CA ASP A 114 0.36 -2.35 -15.65
C ASP A 114 0.88 -1.63 -14.40
N VAL A 115 0.39 -1.98 -13.21
CA VAL A 115 0.86 -1.44 -11.93
C VAL A 115 2.28 -1.90 -11.65
N VAL A 116 2.55 -3.22 -11.76
CA VAL A 116 3.87 -3.79 -11.47
C VAL A 116 4.94 -3.13 -12.33
N PHE A 117 4.74 -3.07 -13.65
CA PHE A 117 5.74 -2.51 -14.57
C PHE A 117 5.90 -0.98 -14.48
N ALA A 118 4.87 -0.26 -13.99
CA ALA A 118 4.95 1.19 -13.85
C ALA A 118 5.66 1.63 -12.56
N TYR A 119 5.59 0.83 -11.49
CA TYR A 119 5.96 1.29 -10.16
C TYR A 119 7.02 0.47 -9.45
N ALA A 120 7.22 -0.82 -9.79
CA ALA A 120 8.22 -1.66 -9.14
C ALA A 120 9.63 -1.37 -9.67
N ASP A 121 10.58 -1.22 -8.75
CA ASP A 121 12.01 -1.06 -9.09
C ASP A 121 12.64 -2.42 -9.38
N ARG A 122 12.17 -3.49 -8.71
CA ARG A 122 12.58 -4.88 -8.90
C ARG A 122 11.36 -5.78 -8.87
N ILE A 123 11.29 -6.75 -9.76
CA ILE A 123 10.18 -7.68 -9.89
C ILE A 123 10.71 -9.10 -9.70
N ILE A 124 10.05 -9.85 -8.82
CA ILE A 124 10.26 -11.28 -8.61
C ILE A 124 9.02 -12.00 -9.14
N VAL A 125 9.20 -12.87 -10.12
CA VAL A 125 8.10 -13.62 -10.74
C VAL A 125 8.02 -15.01 -10.16
N LEU A 126 6.86 -15.32 -9.56
CA LEU A 126 6.57 -16.62 -8.97
C LEU A 126 5.59 -17.40 -9.86
N ALA A 127 5.92 -18.64 -10.14
CA ALA A 127 5.02 -19.56 -10.81
C ALA A 127 5.12 -20.95 -10.18
N ARG A 128 3.97 -21.54 -9.83
CA ARG A 128 3.87 -22.89 -9.23
C ARG A 128 4.83 -23.07 -8.04
N GLY A 129 4.92 -22.07 -7.17
CA GLY A 129 5.76 -22.08 -5.96
C GLY A 129 7.27 -21.93 -6.22
N ARG A 130 7.70 -21.56 -7.43
CA ARG A 130 9.10 -21.34 -7.78
C ARG A 130 9.31 -19.94 -8.34
N VAL A 131 10.45 -19.34 -8.01
CA VAL A 131 10.92 -18.12 -8.67
C VAL A 131 11.37 -18.51 -10.09
N ILE A 132 10.76 -17.90 -11.09
CA ILE A 132 11.09 -18.15 -12.51
C ILE A 132 11.87 -17.00 -13.14
N ALA A 133 11.76 -15.78 -12.59
CA ALA A 133 12.54 -14.61 -13.00
C ALA A 133 12.68 -13.64 -11.84
N ASP A 134 13.75 -12.83 -11.86
CA ASP A 134 14.05 -11.80 -10.87
C ASP A 134 14.92 -10.70 -11.52
N GLY A 135 14.46 -9.45 -11.46
CA GLY A 135 15.19 -8.36 -12.08
C GLY A 135 14.39 -7.08 -12.24
N PRO A 136 14.95 -6.06 -12.90
CA PRO A 136 14.25 -4.81 -13.20
C PRO A 136 13.11 -5.03 -14.20
N ALA A 137 12.13 -4.13 -14.21
CA ALA A 137 10.91 -4.23 -15.01
C ALA A 137 11.15 -4.55 -16.49
N GLN A 138 12.16 -3.93 -17.10
CA GLN A 138 12.46 -4.17 -18.53
C GLN A 138 12.95 -5.59 -18.78
N ALA A 139 13.86 -6.11 -17.95
CA ALA A 139 14.38 -7.48 -18.09
C ALA A 139 13.26 -8.53 -17.93
N ILE A 140 12.35 -8.29 -16.98
CA ILE A 140 11.20 -9.18 -16.73
C ILE A 140 10.20 -9.16 -17.90
N ARG A 141 9.98 -8.00 -18.51
CA ARG A 141 9.08 -7.84 -19.66
C ARG A 141 9.58 -8.62 -20.89
N ASP A 142 10.89 -8.70 -21.07
CA ASP A 142 11.53 -9.34 -22.21
C ASP A 142 11.83 -10.83 -21.95
N ASP A 143 11.66 -11.31 -20.72
CA ASP A 143 11.92 -12.70 -20.36
C ASP A 143 10.93 -13.67 -21.03
N ALA A 144 11.45 -14.63 -21.78
CA ALA A 144 10.65 -15.59 -22.54
C ALA A 144 9.78 -16.50 -21.66
N LYS A 145 10.29 -16.89 -20.47
CA LYS A 145 9.54 -17.74 -19.53
C LYS A 145 8.38 -16.98 -18.89
N VAL A 146 8.60 -15.73 -18.56
CA VAL A 146 7.55 -14.84 -18.01
C VAL A 146 6.46 -14.63 -19.05
N ARG A 147 6.85 -14.38 -20.31
CA ARG A 147 5.92 -14.20 -21.41
C ARG A 147 5.07 -15.45 -21.65
N GLU A 148 5.67 -16.63 -21.65
CA GLU A 148 4.95 -17.88 -21.81
C GLU A 148 3.93 -18.14 -20.69
N VAL A 149 4.31 -17.90 -19.43
CA VAL A 149 3.47 -18.20 -18.25
C VAL A 149 2.33 -17.19 -18.08
N TYR A 150 2.58 -15.89 -18.27
CA TYR A 150 1.61 -14.84 -17.95
C TYR A 150 0.86 -14.28 -19.16
N PHE A 151 1.45 -14.33 -20.36
CA PHE A 151 0.84 -13.73 -21.55
C PHE A 151 0.40 -14.78 -22.60
N GLY A 152 0.77 -16.06 -22.40
CA GLY A 152 0.50 -17.12 -23.37
C GLY A 152 1.26 -16.90 -24.68
N SER A 153 1.35 -17.92 -25.50
CA SER A 153 2.10 -17.91 -26.77
C SER A 153 1.55 -16.99 -27.88
N GLY A 154 0.63 -16.07 -27.58
CA GLY A 154 -0.09 -15.29 -28.61
C GLY A 154 -0.37 -13.82 -28.35
N LYS A 155 0.03 -13.23 -27.23
CA LYS A 155 -0.22 -11.78 -26.98
C LYS A 155 1.09 -11.00 -26.85
N THR A 156 1.48 -10.37 -27.92
CA THR A 156 2.52 -9.35 -27.96
C THR A 156 2.02 -8.11 -27.22
N PHE A 157 2.77 -7.63 -26.22
CA PHE A 157 2.65 -6.26 -25.72
C PHE A 157 3.20 -5.35 -26.81
N GLY A 158 2.34 -4.93 -27.70
CA GLY A 158 2.68 -4.08 -28.81
C GLY A 158 1.61 -3.03 -29.03
N ALA A 159 2.02 -1.78 -28.89
CA ALA A 159 1.46 -0.59 -29.51
C ALA A 159 -0.03 -0.30 -29.25
N ARG A 160 -0.29 0.56 -28.27
CA ARG A 160 -1.29 1.61 -28.49
C ARG A 160 -0.54 2.94 -28.63
N GLN A 161 -0.58 3.43 -29.86
CA GLN A 161 -0.30 4.80 -30.26
C GLN A 161 -1.26 5.74 -29.52
#